data_29e2b5af8cc21cb85defc2bb5a44394b
#
_entry.id   29e2b5af8cc21cb85defc2bb5a44394b
#
_cell.length_a   1.000
_cell.length_b   1.000
_cell.length_c   1.000
_cell.angle_alpha   90.00
_cell.angle_beta   90.00
_cell.angle_gamma   90.00
#
_symmetry.space_group_name_H-M   'P 1'
#
loop_
_entity.id
_entity.type
_entity.pdbx_description
1 polymer ?
#
loop_
_entity_poly.entity_id
_entity_poly.type
_entity_poly.pdbx_seq_one_letter_code
_entity_poly.pdbx_strand_id
1 'polypeptide(L)'
;MTGALNLVPTERLAGKVAVVTAAGQGIGRAVAERLAAEGARVFASDLNEAALASFSAGERTKLDATDANAVADYFAGFEQVDILVHAVGYVHQGSIEECEAEEWHRSIAITLNSAFHVLGAAVPRMKQAGGSIITIGSVVSSIKGFPRRAAYGAAKGGVIALTKSIAADYVGHRIRANSVCPGTVHSPSLEERITALGQQMNSREAALKSFVDRQPLGRLGTPEEIAGICAFLASDEGAFITGQAINVDGGITI
;
A
#
# COMPACT_ATOMS: atom_id res chain seq x y z
N MET A 1 19.92 -3.80 -16.59
CA MET A 1 20.08 -5.15 -16.01
C MET A 1 19.25 -5.16 -14.75
N THR A 2 18.03 -5.68 -14.83
CA THR A 2 17.15 -5.91 -13.69
C THR A 2 17.57 -7.25 -13.09
N GLY A 3 18.52 -7.22 -12.15
CA GLY A 3 18.82 -8.39 -11.34
C GLY A 3 17.62 -8.69 -10.46
N ALA A 4 16.93 -9.81 -10.70
CA ALA A 4 15.97 -10.33 -9.75
C ALA A 4 16.69 -10.46 -8.39
N LEU A 5 16.17 -9.81 -7.36
CA LEU A 5 16.64 -10.03 -5.99
C LEU A 5 16.38 -11.51 -5.69
N ASN A 6 17.47 -12.31 -5.63
CA ASN A 6 17.41 -13.67 -5.12
C ASN A 6 17.06 -13.58 -3.63
N LEU A 7 15.77 -13.64 -3.34
CA LEU A 7 15.26 -13.70 -1.98
C LEU A 7 15.66 -15.07 -1.42
N VAL A 8 16.60 -15.08 -0.50
CA VAL A 8 16.80 -16.27 0.35
C VAL A 8 15.53 -16.40 1.17
N PRO A 9 14.78 -17.52 1.10
CA PRO A 9 13.61 -17.74 1.90
C PRO A 9 14.00 -17.65 3.37
N THR A 10 13.54 -16.62 4.04
CA THR A 10 13.68 -16.48 5.49
C THR A 10 12.32 -16.77 6.08
N GLU A 11 12.21 -17.72 6.98
CA GLU A 11 10.93 -18.06 7.64
C GLU A 11 10.57 -17.06 8.75
N ARG A 12 10.88 -15.77 8.57
CA ARG A 12 10.65 -14.72 9.58
C ARG A 12 9.17 -14.53 9.95
N LEU A 13 8.27 -14.93 9.06
CA LEU A 13 6.84 -14.79 9.21
C LEU A 13 6.12 -16.15 9.32
N ALA A 14 6.88 -17.22 9.61
CA ALA A 14 6.31 -18.56 9.75
C ALA A 14 5.15 -18.60 10.76
N GLY A 15 4.03 -19.19 10.35
CA GLY A 15 2.83 -19.31 11.17
C GLY A 15 2.00 -18.05 11.34
N LYS A 16 2.39 -16.90 10.76
CA LYS A 16 1.63 -15.65 10.81
C LYS A 16 0.52 -15.64 9.77
N VAL A 17 -0.65 -15.14 10.15
CA VAL A 17 -1.78 -14.87 9.25
C VAL A 17 -1.68 -13.44 8.73
N ALA A 18 -1.52 -13.28 7.42
CA ALA A 18 -1.36 -11.99 6.75
C ALA A 18 -2.51 -11.71 5.80
N VAL A 19 -3.16 -10.57 5.95
CA VAL A 19 -4.18 -10.06 5.02
C VAL A 19 -3.57 -8.92 4.20
N VAL A 20 -3.68 -8.99 2.87
CA VAL A 20 -3.17 -7.97 1.95
C VAL A 20 -4.30 -7.54 1.02
N THR A 21 -4.66 -6.25 1.03
CA THR A 21 -5.66 -5.68 0.12
C THR A 21 -5.00 -5.08 -1.13
N ALA A 22 -5.76 -4.97 -2.23
CA ALA A 22 -5.26 -4.56 -3.55
C ALA A 22 -4.05 -5.41 -3.99
N ALA A 23 -4.13 -6.73 -3.76
CA ALA A 23 -3.06 -7.68 -3.99
C ALA A 23 -3.05 -8.28 -5.41
N GLY A 24 -3.92 -7.80 -6.31
CA GLY A 24 -4.00 -8.28 -7.68
C GLY A 24 -2.80 -7.88 -8.54
N GLN A 25 -2.19 -6.72 -8.25
CA GLN A 25 -1.07 -6.17 -9.04
C GLN A 25 -0.20 -5.20 -8.24
N GLY A 26 0.92 -4.78 -8.82
CA GLY A 26 1.79 -3.72 -8.31
C GLY A 26 2.31 -3.99 -6.90
N ILE A 27 2.29 -2.95 -6.04
CA ILE A 27 2.86 -3.02 -4.68
C ILE A 27 2.15 -4.07 -3.83
N GLY A 28 0.80 -4.09 -3.82
CA GLY A 28 0.05 -5.05 -3.01
C GLY A 28 0.36 -6.50 -3.39
N ARG A 29 0.51 -6.79 -4.70
CA ARG A 29 0.91 -8.09 -5.21
C ARG A 29 2.31 -8.49 -4.74
N ALA A 30 3.29 -7.62 -4.93
CA ALA A 30 4.66 -7.88 -4.49
C ALA A 30 4.77 -8.10 -2.99
N VAL A 31 3.98 -7.33 -2.19
CA VAL A 31 3.91 -7.53 -0.74
C VAL A 31 3.32 -8.90 -0.41
N ALA A 32 2.20 -9.29 -1.01
CA ALA A 32 1.57 -10.59 -0.76
C ALA A 32 2.52 -11.74 -1.08
N GLU A 33 3.21 -11.69 -2.22
CA GLU A 33 4.21 -12.69 -2.62
C GLU A 33 5.41 -12.71 -1.67
N ARG A 34 5.88 -11.54 -1.23
CA ARG A 34 7.00 -11.44 -0.29
C ARG A 34 6.66 -12.02 1.07
N LEU A 35 5.49 -11.69 1.65
CA LEU A 35 5.07 -12.22 2.94
C LEU A 35 4.90 -13.75 2.89
N ALA A 36 4.34 -14.28 1.80
CA ALA A 36 4.22 -15.72 1.58
C ALA A 36 5.60 -16.40 1.48
N ALA A 37 6.54 -15.81 0.74
CA ALA A 37 7.92 -16.32 0.60
C ALA A 37 8.67 -16.33 1.95
N GLU A 38 8.24 -15.52 2.92
CA GLU A 38 8.80 -15.48 4.28
C GLU A 38 7.99 -16.33 5.29
N GLY A 39 7.09 -17.20 4.80
CA GLY A 39 6.40 -18.22 5.60
C GLY A 39 5.02 -17.80 6.14
N ALA A 40 4.50 -16.62 5.80
CA ALA A 40 3.15 -16.23 6.21
C ALA A 40 2.07 -16.97 5.42
N ARG A 41 0.95 -17.29 6.09
CA ARG A 41 -0.29 -17.68 5.42
C ARG A 41 -0.99 -16.42 4.92
N VAL A 42 -0.97 -16.21 3.61
CA VAL A 42 -1.44 -14.97 2.99
C VAL A 42 -2.87 -15.10 2.47
N PHE A 43 -3.70 -14.11 2.82
CA PHE A 43 -5.04 -13.88 2.30
C PHE A 43 -5.01 -12.60 1.44
N ALA A 44 -4.95 -12.79 0.14
CA ALA A 44 -4.87 -11.72 -0.86
C ALA A 44 -6.27 -11.30 -1.31
N SER A 45 -6.59 -10.02 -1.27
CA SER A 45 -7.86 -9.50 -1.76
C SER A 45 -7.68 -8.37 -2.77
N ASP A 46 -8.59 -8.28 -3.73
CA ASP A 46 -8.65 -7.21 -4.73
C ASP A 46 -10.08 -7.08 -5.27
N LEU A 47 -10.44 -5.90 -5.72
CA LEU A 47 -11.68 -5.68 -6.47
C LEU A 47 -11.66 -6.41 -7.82
N ASN A 48 -10.49 -6.47 -8.46
CA ASN A 48 -10.26 -7.11 -9.74
C ASN A 48 -9.91 -8.60 -9.54
N GLU A 49 -10.92 -9.46 -9.60
CA GLU A 49 -10.77 -10.91 -9.45
C GLU A 49 -9.85 -11.52 -10.53
N ALA A 50 -9.89 -11.00 -11.76
CA ALA A 50 -9.03 -11.47 -12.84
C ALA A 50 -7.54 -11.20 -12.55
N ALA A 51 -7.22 -10.06 -11.92
CA ALA A 51 -5.86 -9.76 -11.50
C ALA A 51 -5.38 -10.70 -10.38
N LEU A 52 -6.28 -11.17 -9.51
CA LEU A 52 -5.96 -12.16 -8.48
C LEU A 52 -5.72 -13.57 -9.06
N ALA A 53 -6.25 -13.90 -10.23
CA ALA A 53 -6.23 -15.26 -10.76
C ALA A 53 -4.80 -15.85 -10.87
N SER A 54 -3.80 -15.01 -11.12
CA SER A 54 -2.39 -15.40 -11.20
C SER A 54 -1.67 -15.50 -9.85
N PHE A 55 -2.29 -15.07 -8.73
CA PHE A 55 -1.68 -15.22 -7.40
C PHE A 55 -1.83 -16.67 -6.92
N SER A 56 -0.73 -17.34 -6.66
CA SER A 56 -0.70 -18.75 -6.25
C SER A 56 -0.10 -18.99 -4.87
N ALA A 57 0.38 -17.94 -4.22
CA ALA A 57 1.12 -18.03 -2.96
C ALA A 57 0.22 -17.96 -1.70
N GLY A 58 -1.11 -18.05 -1.85
CA GLY A 58 -2.06 -17.98 -0.74
C GLY A 58 -3.52 -17.99 -1.19
N GLU A 59 -4.42 -17.69 -0.27
CA GLU A 59 -5.85 -17.60 -0.53
C GLU A 59 -6.22 -16.30 -1.24
N ARG A 60 -7.27 -16.32 -2.05
CA ARG A 60 -7.71 -15.20 -2.90
C ARG A 60 -9.17 -14.89 -2.65
N THR A 61 -9.50 -13.62 -2.49
CA THR A 61 -10.89 -13.18 -2.29
C THR A 61 -11.14 -11.89 -3.07
N LYS A 62 -12.21 -11.87 -3.86
CA LYS A 62 -12.71 -10.62 -4.42
C LYS A 62 -13.28 -9.76 -3.28
N LEU A 63 -12.76 -8.54 -3.13
CA LEU A 63 -13.21 -7.62 -2.08
C LEU A 63 -13.19 -6.18 -2.60
N ASP A 64 -14.33 -5.52 -2.53
CA ASP A 64 -14.41 -4.08 -2.64
C ASP A 64 -14.15 -3.47 -1.25
N ALA A 65 -12.97 -2.90 -1.06
CA ALA A 65 -12.59 -2.28 0.20
C ALA A 65 -13.37 -0.97 0.51
N THR A 66 -14.14 -0.44 -0.45
CA THR A 66 -15.02 0.71 -0.24
C THR A 66 -16.38 0.32 0.32
N ASP A 67 -16.76 -0.95 0.22
CA ASP A 67 -17.98 -1.51 0.82
C ASP A 67 -17.71 -1.96 2.26
N ALA A 68 -18.20 -1.16 3.21
CA ALA A 68 -18.02 -1.40 4.64
C ALA A 68 -18.61 -2.74 5.10
N ASN A 69 -19.74 -3.18 4.53
CA ASN A 69 -20.39 -4.43 4.89
C ASN A 69 -19.58 -5.63 4.36
N ALA A 70 -19.16 -5.58 3.09
CA ALA A 70 -18.31 -6.61 2.51
C ALA A 70 -16.98 -6.76 3.27
N VAL A 71 -16.38 -5.65 3.70
CA VAL A 71 -15.18 -5.65 4.54
C VAL A 71 -15.44 -6.26 5.92
N ALA A 72 -16.54 -5.89 6.58
CA ALA A 72 -16.90 -6.45 7.89
C ALA A 72 -17.12 -7.97 7.81
N ASP A 73 -17.87 -8.43 6.81
CA ASP A 73 -18.14 -9.86 6.57
C ASP A 73 -16.85 -10.63 6.28
N TYR A 74 -15.96 -10.06 5.46
CA TYR A 74 -14.68 -10.67 5.16
C TYR A 74 -13.83 -10.87 6.42
N PHE A 75 -13.69 -9.84 7.26
CA PHE A 75 -12.92 -9.96 8.50
C PHE A 75 -13.63 -10.78 9.58
N ALA A 76 -14.95 -10.96 9.52
CA ALA A 76 -15.66 -11.86 10.43
C ALA A 76 -15.21 -13.33 10.29
N GLY A 77 -14.71 -13.72 9.11
CA GLY A 77 -14.18 -15.06 8.84
C GLY A 77 -12.81 -15.35 9.48
N PHE A 78 -12.14 -14.36 10.08
CA PHE A 78 -10.84 -14.57 10.74
C PHE A 78 -11.00 -14.66 12.26
N GLU A 79 -10.42 -15.68 12.84
CA GLU A 79 -10.24 -15.77 14.29
C GLU A 79 -9.16 -14.79 14.75
N GLN A 80 -8.03 -14.75 14.01
CA GLN A 80 -6.89 -13.88 14.28
C GLN A 80 -6.27 -13.39 12.98
N VAL A 81 -5.76 -12.15 13.00
CA VAL A 81 -4.90 -11.56 11.98
C VAL A 81 -3.63 -11.04 12.66
N ASP A 82 -2.46 -11.47 12.20
CA ASP A 82 -1.16 -11.04 12.72
C ASP A 82 -0.58 -9.86 11.92
N ILE A 83 -0.84 -9.85 10.61
CA ILE A 83 -0.31 -8.85 9.68
C ILE A 83 -1.44 -8.34 8.79
N LEU A 84 -1.62 -7.03 8.75
CA LEU A 84 -2.47 -6.37 7.78
C LEU A 84 -1.64 -5.45 6.90
N VAL A 85 -1.73 -5.60 5.57
CA VAL A 85 -1.20 -4.62 4.62
C VAL A 85 -2.34 -4.04 3.79
N HIS A 86 -2.59 -2.75 3.96
CA HIS A 86 -3.60 -2.03 3.19
C HIS A 86 -2.94 -1.24 2.07
N ALA A 87 -3.13 -1.69 0.81
CA ALA A 87 -2.49 -1.11 -0.36
C ALA A 87 -3.48 -0.45 -1.36
N VAL A 88 -4.75 -0.33 -0.98
CA VAL A 88 -5.76 0.34 -1.85
C VAL A 88 -5.44 1.82 -2.01
N GLY A 89 -5.63 2.32 -3.21
CA GLY A 89 -5.47 3.74 -3.49
C GLY A 89 -5.79 4.11 -4.92
N TYR A 90 -6.18 5.35 -5.12
CA TYR A 90 -6.51 5.94 -6.41
C TYR A 90 -5.73 7.24 -6.62
N VAL A 91 -5.04 7.36 -7.76
CA VAL A 91 -4.20 8.52 -8.09
C VAL A 91 -4.97 9.50 -8.97
N HIS A 92 -5.67 10.44 -8.35
CA HIS A 92 -6.23 11.58 -9.08
C HIS A 92 -5.13 12.55 -9.52
N GLN A 93 -5.29 13.14 -10.72
CA GLN A 93 -4.40 14.15 -11.28
C GLN A 93 -5.18 15.43 -11.55
N GLY A 94 -5.01 16.43 -10.69
CA GLY A 94 -5.63 17.74 -10.82
C GLY A 94 -5.14 18.69 -9.72
N SER A 95 -5.03 19.99 -10.06
CA SER A 95 -4.90 21.07 -9.08
C SER A 95 -6.20 21.20 -8.28
N ILE A 96 -6.24 22.08 -7.29
CA ILE A 96 -7.48 22.31 -6.51
C ILE A 96 -8.62 22.88 -7.37
N GLU A 97 -8.29 23.67 -8.38
CA GLU A 97 -9.26 24.26 -9.30
C GLU A 97 -9.77 23.26 -10.35
N GLU A 98 -8.96 22.24 -10.68
CA GLU A 98 -9.28 21.21 -11.67
C GLU A 98 -9.95 19.97 -11.05
N CYS A 99 -9.99 19.90 -9.72
CA CYS A 99 -10.53 18.75 -9.01
C CYS A 99 -12.03 18.92 -8.78
N GLU A 100 -12.83 18.31 -9.64
CA GLU A 100 -14.28 18.27 -9.47
C GLU A 100 -14.67 17.55 -8.17
N ALA A 101 -15.83 17.91 -7.62
CA ALA A 101 -16.32 17.34 -6.36
C ALA A 101 -16.45 15.81 -6.42
N GLU A 102 -16.86 15.27 -7.56
CA GLU A 102 -16.98 13.82 -7.79
C GLU A 102 -15.61 13.12 -7.67
N GLU A 103 -14.58 13.67 -8.31
CA GLU A 103 -13.22 13.11 -8.26
C GLU A 103 -12.60 13.25 -6.85
N TRP A 104 -12.93 14.34 -6.15
CA TRP A 104 -12.58 14.48 -4.74
C TRP A 104 -13.21 13.37 -3.90
N HIS A 105 -14.54 13.19 -3.98
CA HIS A 105 -15.25 12.16 -3.22
C HIS A 105 -14.74 10.76 -3.59
N ARG A 106 -14.49 10.48 -4.87
CA ARG A 106 -13.93 9.22 -5.34
C ARG A 106 -12.55 8.95 -4.74
N SER A 107 -11.66 9.97 -4.72
CA SER A 107 -10.32 9.84 -4.12
C SER A 107 -10.39 9.54 -2.64
N ILE A 108 -11.27 10.22 -1.90
CA ILE A 108 -11.47 9.98 -0.47
C ILE A 108 -12.09 8.60 -0.24
N ALA A 109 -13.12 8.23 -0.99
CA ALA A 109 -13.79 6.93 -0.84
C ALA A 109 -12.83 5.76 -1.07
N ILE A 110 -12.11 5.77 -2.20
CA ILE A 110 -11.22 4.66 -2.56
C ILE A 110 -9.98 4.62 -1.66
N THR A 111 -9.40 5.78 -1.30
CA THR A 111 -8.10 5.78 -0.61
C THR A 111 -8.22 5.86 0.90
N LEU A 112 -9.07 6.74 1.43
CA LEU A 112 -9.16 6.99 2.87
C LEU A 112 -10.27 6.19 3.53
N ASN A 113 -11.49 6.19 2.96
CA ASN A 113 -12.60 5.45 3.58
C ASN A 113 -12.35 3.94 3.52
N SER A 114 -11.75 3.42 2.44
CA SER A 114 -11.36 2.00 2.39
C SER A 114 -10.36 1.65 3.50
N ALA A 115 -9.38 2.53 3.76
CA ALA A 115 -8.46 2.35 4.88
C ALA A 115 -9.21 2.32 6.21
N PHE A 116 -10.14 3.25 6.43
CA PHE A 116 -10.97 3.27 7.65
C PHE A 116 -11.76 1.96 7.83
N HIS A 117 -12.43 1.48 6.78
CA HIS A 117 -13.20 0.23 6.84
C HIS A 117 -12.31 -0.97 7.14
N VAL A 118 -11.22 -1.14 6.38
CA VAL A 118 -10.33 -2.30 6.50
C VAL A 118 -9.59 -2.32 7.84
N LEU A 119 -9.03 -1.18 8.27
CA LEU A 119 -8.31 -1.10 9.53
C LEU A 119 -9.27 -1.29 10.71
N GLY A 120 -10.46 -0.69 10.64
CA GLY A 120 -11.50 -0.83 11.67
C GLY A 120 -11.97 -2.27 11.85
N ALA A 121 -12.12 -3.03 10.76
CA ALA A 121 -12.52 -4.42 10.80
C ALA A 121 -11.38 -5.37 11.23
N ALA A 122 -10.13 -5.04 10.90
CA ALA A 122 -8.97 -5.87 11.25
C ALA A 122 -8.56 -5.74 12.73
N VAL A 123 -8.57 -4.53 13.28
CA VAL A 123 -8.12 -4.26 14.67
C VAL A 123 -8.75 -5.21 15.70
N PRO A 124 -10.06 -5.48 15.70
CA PRO A 124 -10.66 -6.44 16.64
C PRO A 124 -10.05 -7.85 16.55
N ARG A 125 -9.60 -8.27 15.36
CA ARG A 125 -8.98 -9.58 15.09
C ARG A 125 -7.50 -9.64 15.50
N MET A 126 -6.93 -8.50 15.88
CA MET A 126 -5.52 -8.37 16.29
C MET A 126 -5.36 -8.16 17.79
N LYS A 127 -6.39 -7.69 18.52
CA LYS A 127 -6.28 -7.23 19.91
C LYS A 127 -5.75 -8.28 20.88
N GLN A 128 -6.04 -9.56 20.67
CA GLN A 128 -5.67 -10.61 21.61
C GLN A 128 -4.18 -10.95 21.51
N ALA A 129 -3.66 -11.12 20.30
CA ALA A 129 -2.29 -11.55 20.04
C ALA A 129 -1.32 -10.38 19.78
N GLY A 130 -1.85 -9.21 19.41
CA GLY A 130 -1.08 -8.12 18.84
C GLY A 130 -0.87 -8.31 17.34
N GLY A 131 0.01 -7.51 16.72
CA GLY A 131 0.31 -7.66 15.31
C GLY A 131 0.88 -6.41 14.67
N SER A 132 1.02 -6.42 13.34
CA SER A 132 1.58 -5.33 12.55
C SER A 132 0.59 -4.87 11.47
N ILE A 133 0.21 -3.60 11.52
CA ILE A 133 -0.56 -2.93 10.48
C ILE A 133 0.40 -2.08 9.64
N ILE A 134 0.32 -2.25 8.32
CA ILE A 134 1.11 -1.50 7.36
C ILE A 134 0.16 -0.89 6.32
N THR A 135 0.17 0.42 6.20
CA THR A 135 -0.57 1.10 5.13
C THR A 135 0.38 1.59 4.05
N ILE A 136 -0.03 1.50 2.79
CA ILE A 136 0.72 2.13 1.70
C ILE A 136 0.27 3.57 1.57
N GLY A 137 1.03 4.46 2.20
CA GLY A 137 0.92 5.90 2.08
C GLY A 137 1.44 6.44 0.74
N SER A 138 2.09 7.58 0.78
CA SER A 138 2.83 8.18 -0.33
C SER A 138 3.69 9.32 0.18
N VAL A 139 4.81 9.62 -0.47
CA VAL A 139 5.51 10.90 -0.28
C VAL A 139 4.63 12.08 -0.69
N VAL A 140 3.73 11.87 -1.65
CA VAL A 140 2.70 12.84 -2.04
C VAL A 140 1.57 12.80 -1.01
N SER A 141 1.73 13.56 0.06
CA SER A 141 0.84 13.58 1.23
C SER A 141 1.18 14.77 2.12
N SER A 142 1.05 14.61 3.44
CA SER A 142 1.57 15.53 4.44
C SER A 142 3.12 15.61 4.49
N ILE A 143 3.82 14.74 3.74
CA ILE A 143 5.29 14.71 3.68
C ILE A 143 5.80 15.73 2.67
N LYS A 144 5.28 15.67 1.43
CA LYS A 144 5.68 16.59 0.36
C LYS A 144 4.50 16.89 -0.57
N GLY A 145 4.29 18.18 -0.85
CA GLY A 145 3.33 18.61 -1.88
C GLY A 145 3.87 18.37 -3.29
N PHE A 146 2.99 17.94 -4.19
CA PHE A 146 3.29 17.81 -5.61
C PHE A 146 2.24 18.52 -6.45
N PRO A 147 2.63 19.14 -7.57
CA PRO A 147 1.68 19.77 -8.48
C PRO A 147 0.63 18.75 -8.95
N ARG A 148 -0.60 19.22 -9.10
CA ARG A 148 -1.73 18.45 -9.64
C ARG A 148 -2.00 17.16 -8.87
N ARG A 149 -2.00 17.23 -7.52
CA ARG A 149 -2.25 16.08 -6.62
C ARG A 149 -3.14 16.47 -5.44
N ALA A 150 -4.05 17.42 -5.59
CA ALA A 150 -4.84 17.95 -4.48
C ALA A 150 -5.61 16.85 -3.72
N ALA A 151 -6.52 16.15 -4.39
CA ALA A 151 -7.32 15.09 -3.76
C ALA A 151 -6.46 13.88 -3.32
N TYR A 152 -5.51 13.47 -4.16
CA TYR A 152 -4.62 12.36 -3.83
C TYR A 152 -3.75 12.63 -2.61
N GLY A 153 -3.12 13.81 -2.56
CA GLY A 153 -2.27 14.23 -1.43
C GLY A 153 -3.06 14.30 -0.13
N ALA A 154 -4.28 14.87 -0.17
CA ALA A 154 -5.17 14.93 0.98
C ALA A 154 -5.56 13.53 1.48
N ALA A 155 -5.99 12.64 0.58
CA ALA A 155 -6.37 11.28 0.93
C ALA A 155 -5.20 10.48 1.53
N LYS A 156 -4.01 10.53 0.93
CA LYS A 156 -2.81 9.85 1.45
C LYS A 156 -2.30 10.47 2.76
N GLY A 157 -2.44 11.78 2.93
CA GLY A 157 -2.19 12.44 4.22
C GLY A 157 -3.12 11.93 5.32
N GLY A 158 -4.41 11.75 4.99
CA GLY A 158 -5.40 11.15 5.88
C GLY A 158 -5.07 9.70 6.27
N VAL A 159 -4.61 8.87 5.32
CA VAL A 159 -4.15 7.49 5.61
C VAL A 159 -2.99 7.48 6.60
N ILE A 160 -1.99 8.36 6.43
CA ILE A 160 -0.86 8.47 7.36
C ILE A 160 -1.35 8.87 8.75
N ALA A 161 -2.24 9.86 8.85
CA ALA A 161 -2.79 10.32 10.12
C ALA A 161 -3.60 9.22 10.81
N LEU A 162 -4.47 8.53 10.08
CA LEU A 162 -5.26 7.40 10.59
C LEU A 162 -4.35 6.28 11.13
N THR A 163 -3.28 5.95 10.40
CA THR A 163 -2.31 4.93 10.82
C THR A 163 -1.64 5.31 12.15
N LYS A 164 -1.26 6.58 12.32
CA LYS A 164 -0.67 7.08 13.57
C LYS A 164 -1.65 7.02 14.74
N SER A 165 -2.93 7.36 14.50
CA SER A 165 -3.97 7.26 15.53
C SER A 165 -4.16 5.83 15.99
N ILE A 166 -4.21 4.86 15.05
CA ILE A 166 -4.29 3.44 15.40
C ILE A 166 -3.07 2.98 16.20
N ALA A 167 -1.86 3.43 15.84
CA ALA A 167 -0.67 3.12 16.62
C ALA A 167 -0.78 3.61 18.05
N ALA A 168 -1.26 4.84 18.26
CA ALA A 168 -1.42 5.43 19.59
C ALA A 168 -2.52 4.71 20.40
N ASP A 169 -3.67 4.41 19.80
CA ASP A 169 -4.81 3.82 20.48
C ASP A 169 -4.59 2.36 20.87
N TYR A 170 -3.81 1.60 20.08
CA TYR A 170 -3.70 0.14 20.22
C TYR A 170 -2.31 -0.37 20.58
N VAL A 171 -1.34 0.49 20.90
CA VAL A 171 -0.01 0.06 21.36
C VAL A 171 -0.10 -0.81 22.62
N GLY A 172 -1.03 -0.53 23.52
CA GLY A 172 -1.29 -1.36 24.70
C GLY A 172 -1.76 -2.79 24.39
N HIS A 173 -2.30 -3.01 23.21
CA HIS A 173 -2.66 -4.32 22.67
C HIS A 173 -1.52 -4.98 21.88
N ARG A 174 -0.31 -4.43 21.90
CA ARG A 174 0.85 -4.88 21.11
C ARG A 174 0.59 -4.81 19.59
N ILE A 175 -0.30 -3.92 19.15
CA ILE A 175 -0.53 -3.63 17.75
C ILE A 175 0.37 -2.47 17.35
N ARG A 176 1.25 -2.70 16.38
CA ARG A 176 2.05 -1.67 15.73
C ARG A 176 1.36 -1.24 14.44
N ALA A 177 1.41 0.04 14.11
CA ALA A 177 0.86 0.53 12.85
C ALA A 177 1.84 1.55 12.23
N ASN A 178 2.23 1.30 10.98
CA ASN A 178 3.17 2.15 10.26
C ASN A 178 2.69 2.40 8.83
N SER A 179 3.02 3.55 8.26
CA SER A 179 2.74 3.88 6.87
C SER A 179 4.03 3.85 6.06
N VAL A 180 4.11 3.00 5.06
CA VAL A 180 5.18 3.02 4.06
C VAL A 180 4.80 4.03 2.99
N CYS A 181 5.68 4.97 2.68
CA CYS A 181 5.44 6.11 1.81
C CYS A 181 6.36 6.04 0.57
N PRO A 182 5.92 5.38 -0.51
CA PRO A 182 6.72 5.27 -1.71
C PRO A 182 6.90 6.60 -2.43
N GLY A 183 8.04 6.74 -3.12
CA GLY A 183 8.22 7.67 -4.23
C GLY A 183 7.52 7.18 -5.50
N THR A 184 8.16 7.35 -6.67
CA THR A 184 7.61 6.84 -7.92
C THR A 184 8.05 5.39 -8.13
N VAL A 185 7.10 4.47 -8.02
CA VAL A 185 7.32 3.02 -8.18
C VAL A 185 6.76 2.56 -9.52
N HIS A 186 7.52 1.75 -10.25
CA HIS A 186 7.09 1.11 -11.50
C HIS A 186 5.96 0.12 -11.21
N SER A 187 4.77 0.45 -11.67
CA SER A 187 3.55 -0.32 -11.42
C SER A 187 2.61 -0.20 -12.63
N PRO A 188 1.61 -1.09 -12.79
CA PRO A 188 0.62 -0.95 -13.87
C PRO A 188 -0.05 0.42 -13.88
N SER A 189 -0.43 0.97 -12.74
CA SER A 189 -1.00 2.32 -12.64
C SER A 189 -0.02 3.43 -13.06
N LEU A 190 1.29 3.27 -12.85
CA LEU A 190 2.28 4.20 -13.38
C LEU A 190 2.42 4.06 -14.89
N GLU A 191 2.39 2.85 -15.42
CA GLU A 191 2.52 2.58 -16.85
C GLU A 191 1.36 3.21 -17.65
N GLU A 192 0.14 3.14 -17.13
CA GLU A 192 -1.02 3.86 -17.69
C GLU A 192 -0.77 5.37 -17.75
N ARG A 193 -0.22 5.95 -16.68
CA ARG A 193 0.10 7.38 -16.62
C ARG A 193 1.25 7.77 -17.54
N ILE A 194 2.26 6.92 -17.69
CA ILE A 194 3.35 7.14 -18.66
C ILE A 194 2.80 7.12 -20.07
N THR A 195 1.90 6.18 -20.38
CA THR A 195 1.24 6.06 -21.68
C THR A 195 0.41 7.31 -22.00
N ALA A 196 -0.45 7.74 -21.05
CA ALA A 196 -1.28 8.92 -21.23
C ALA A 196 -0.45 10.21 -21.41
N LEU A 197 0.60 10.40 -20.60
CA LEU A 197 1.51 11.54 -20.72
C LEU A 197 2.33 11.46 -22.01
N GLY A 198 2.74 10.26 -22.43
CA GLY A 198 3.47 10.02 -23.66
C GLY A 198 2.67 10.42 -24.91
N GLN A 199 1.35 10.19 -24.90
CA GLN A 199 0.46 10.67 -25.95
C GLN A 199 0.42 12.21 -26.01
N GLN A 200 0.35 12.88 -24.87
CA GLN A 200 0.35 14.35 -24.79
C GLN A 200 1.68 14.95 -25.24
N MET A 201 2.80 14.30 -24.91
CA MET A 201 4.15 14.75 -25.25
C MET A 201 4.64 14.27 -26.63
N ASN A 202 3.87 13.45 -27.34
CA ASN A 202 4.29 12.73 -28.53
C ASN A 202 5.60 11.91 -28.33
N SER A 203 5.89 11.51 -27.11
CA SER A 203 7.08 10.73 -26.77
C SER A 203 6.91 9.99 -25.44
N ARG A 204 6.81 8.66 -25.51
CA ARG A 204 6.79 7.81 -24.30
C ARG A 204 8.11 7.89 -23.52
N GLU A 205 9.23 8.04 -24.22
CA GLU A 205 10.55 8.16 -23.59
C GLU A 205 10.64 9.45 -22.77
N ALA A 206 10.21 10.58 -23.32
CA ALA A 206 10.16 11.86 -22.60
C ALA A 206 9.22 11.79 -21.38
N ALA A 207 8.07 11.14 -21.52
CA ALA A 207 7.15 10.91 -20.40
C ALA A 207 7.78 10.06 -19.30
N LEU A 208 8.39 8.93 -19.63
CA LEU A 208 9.11 8.08 -18.66
C LEU A 208 10.23 8.87 -17.96
N LYS A 209 11.04 9.58 -18.74
CA LYS A 209 12.12 10.39 -18.21
C LYS A 209 11.61 11.42 -17.21
N SER A 210 10.45 12.06 -17.45
CA SER A 210 9.86 13.02 -16.53
C SER A 210 9.48 12.42 -15.16
N PHE A 211 9.20 11.13 -15.10
CA PHE A 211 8.99 10.40 -13.84
C PHE A 211 10.31 10.01 -13.17
N VAL A 212 11.29 9.57 -13.94
CA VAL A 212 12.62 9.17 -13.43
C VAL A 212 13.35 10.38 -12.84
N ASP A 213 13.34 11.52 -13.50
CA ASP A 213 14.05 12.73 -13.08
C ASP A 213 13.58 13.29 -11.72
N ARG A 214 12.46 12.82 -11.20
CA ARG A 214 11.98 13.17 -9.86
C ARG A 214 12.71 12.42 -8.74
N GLN A 215 13.38 11.31 -9.09
CA GLN A 215 14.09 10.47 -8.14
C GLN A 215 15.59 10.79 -8.20
N PRO A 216 16.24 11.33 -7.16
CA PRO A 216 17.69 11.54 -7.14
C PRO A 216 18.52 10.31 -7.40
N LEU A 217 18.02 9.10 -7.07
CA LEU A 217 18.67 7.84 -7.44
C LEU A 217 18.67 7.53 -8.94
N GLY A 218 18.04 8.36 -9.79
CA GLY A 218 18.07 8.26 -11.25
C GLY A 218 17.28 7.08 -11.84
N ARG A 219 16.38 6.48 -11.07
CA ARG A 219 15.50 5.37 -11.52
C ARG A 219 14.18 5.36 -10.78
N LEU A 220 13.22 4.65 -11.31
CA LEU A 220 11.99 4.31 -10.58
C LEU A 220 12.30 3.26 -9.50
N GLY A 221 11.54 3.29 -8.41
CA GLY A 221 11.49 2.18 -7.46
C GLY A 221 10.76 0.98 -8.05
N THR A 222 10.94 -0.19 -7.44
CA THR A 222 10.21 -1.41 -7.80
C THR A 222 9.21 -1.79 -6.70
N PRO A 223 8.14 -2.53 -7.03
CA PRO A 223 7.22 -3.06 -6.02
C PRO A 223 7.91 -3.92 -4.96
N GLU A 224 8.96 -4.66 -5.35
CA GLU A 224 9.74 -5.54 -4.47
C GLU A 224 10.54 -4.75 -3.43
N GLU A 225 11.02 -3.55 -3.76
CA GLU A 225 11.69 -2.65 -2.81
C GLU A 225 10.72 -2.19 -1.71
N ILE A 226 9.46 -1.94 -2.08
CA ILE A 226 8.40 -1.61 -1.12
C ILE A 226 7.99 -2.85 -0.31
N ALA A 227 7.92 -4.02 -0.95
CA ALA A 227 7.61 -5.27 -0.27
C ALA A 227 8.66 -5.64 0.78
N GLY A 228 9.94 -5.33 0.52
CA GLY A 228 11.04 -5.56 1.46
C GLY A 228 10.84 -4.84 2.80
N ILE A 229 10.50 -3.55 2.78
CA ILE A 229 10.25 -2.79 4.02
C ILE A 229 8.95 -3.23 4.69
N CYS A 230 7.92 -3.62 3.92
CA CYS A 230 6.68 -4.15 4.50
C CYS A 230 6.94 -5.47 5.26
N ALA A 231 7.73 -6.39 4.69
CA ALA A 231 8.09 -7.63 5.35
C ALA A 231 8.93 -7.40 6.62
N PHE A 232 9.89 -6.47 6.57
CA PHE A 232 10.64 -6.04 7.76
C PHE A 232 9.73 -5.51 8.86
N LEU A 233 8.81 -4.60 8.53
CA LEU A 233 7.85 -4.05 9.50
C LEU A 233 6.86 -5.10 10.03
N ALA A 234 6.55 -6.12 9.24
CA ALA A 234 5.69 -7.22 9.64
C ALA A 234 6.38 -8.17 10.62
N SER A 235 7.70 -8.30 10.55
CA SER A 235 8.51 -9.21 11.35
C SER A 235 8.84 -8.66 12.75
N ASP A 236 9.43 -9.50 13.58
CA ASP A 236 9.94 -9.13 14.91
C ASP A 236 11.14 -8.16 14.84
N GLU A 237 11.85 -8.09 13.71
CA GLU A 237 12.90 -7.09 13.48
C GLU A 237 12.35 -5.65 13.51
N GLY A 238 11.07 -5.46 13.13
CA GLY A 238 10.35 -4.19 13.22
C GLY A 238 9.65 -3.95 14.56
N ALA A 239 9.87 -4.76 15.59
CA ALA A 239 9.10 -4.74 16.84
C ALA A 239 9.11 -3.41 17.60
N PHE A 240 10.16 -2.60 17.44
CA PHE A 240 10.27 -1.29 18.10
C PHE A 240 9.86 -0.09 17.24
N ILE A 241 9.19 -0.37 16.08
CA ILE A 241 8.75 0.66 15.13
C ILE A 241 7.23 0.70 15.10
N THR A 242 6.65 1.82 15.54
CA THR A 242 5.21 2.09 15.44
C THR A 242 4.94 3.58 15.27
N GLY A 243 3.81 3.94 14.65
CA GLY A 243 3.39 5.31 14.43
C GLY A 243 4.21 6.07 13.38
N GLN A 244 5.03 5.38 12.57
CA GLN A 244 5.94 6.02 11.64
C GLN A 244 5.35 6.15 10.24
N ALA A 245 5.78 7.22 9.53
CA ALA A 245 5.65 7.36 8.08
C ALA A 245 7.06 7.19 7.49
N ILE A 246 7.29 6.05 6.83
CA ILE A 246 8.63 5.63 6.37
C ILE A 246 8.74 5.86 4.87
N ASN A 247 9.60 6.78 4.46
CA ASN A 247 9.82 7.08 3.05
C ASN A 247 10.70 6.01 2.40
N VAL A 248 10.22 5.50 1.23
CA VAL A 248 10.97 4.59 0.36
C VAL A 248 10.87 5.19 -1.05
N ASP A 249 11.68 6.20 -1.33
CA ASP A 249 11.35 7.20 -2.34
C ASP A 249 12.50 7.56 -3.29
N GLY A 250 13.64 6.91 -3.20
CA GLY A 250 14.80 7.20 -4.05
C GLY A 250 15.35 8.62 -3.87
N GLY A 251 15.10 9.23 -2.70
CA GLY A 251 15.58 10.56 -2.34
C GLY A 251 14.66 11.72 -2.78
N ILE A 252 13.44 11.45 -3.26
CA ILE A 252 12.55 12.51 -3.76
C ILE A 252 12.15 13.53 -2.68
N THR A 253 12.30 13.20 -1.40
CA THR A 253 11.97 14.06 -0.26
C THR A 253 13.16 14.80 0.35
N ILE A 254 14.39 14.53 -0.09
CA ILE A 254 15.59 15.25 0.36
C ILE A 254 15.86 16.50 -0.47
#